data_f5f038df3952a120a6c195e45c8bd048
#
_entry.id   f5f038df3952a120a6c195e45c8bd048
#
_cell.length_a   1.000
_cell.length_b   1.000
_cell.length_c   1.000
_cell.angle_alpha   90.00
_cell.angle_beta   90.00
_cell.angle_gamma   90.00
#
_symmetry.space_group_name_H-M   'P 1'
#
loop_
_entity.id
_entity.type
_entity.pdbx_description
1 polymer ?
#
loop_
_entity_poly.entity_id
_entity_poly.type
_entity_poly.pdbx_seq_one_letter_code
_entity_poly.pdbx_strand_id
1 'polypeptide(L)'
;NTGWVGRYLDAQCKGCDKPTQALEIDDVLSLALKGDHIKGLALEDPRRLYNTSQEKYFKEILAQHKNDAHEQPVDYLYKTMAETISSADYIFKQSKQRPSSETYPNSDLGKGLKTIASLIFSEINTKVYYISLGSFDTHINQEAQQKRLFTDLNDSVKAFVKDLKSNN
;
A
#
# COMPACT_ATOMS: atom_id res chain seq x y z
N ASN A 1 12.86 11.11 10.99
CA ASN A 1 13.10 9.66 11.10
C ASN A 1 12.78 8.98 9.80
N THR A 2 13.71 8.15 9.27
CA THR A 2 13.55 7.40 8.02
C THR A 2 13.71 5.91 8.26
N GLY A 3 12.98 5.11 7.46
CA GLY A 3 13.06 3.65 7.47
C GLY A 3 14.07 3.11 6.48
N TRP A 4 14.39 1.82 6.57
CA TRP A 4 15.44 1.20 5.76
C TRP A 4 15.04 1.08 4.28
N VAL A 5 13.79 0.75 3.96
CA VAL A 5 13.29 0.70 2.58
C VAL A 5 13.24 2.11 1.99
N GLY A 6 12.76 3.11 2.76
CA GLY A 6 12.74 4.50 2.32
C GLY A 6 14.13 5.00 1.95
N ARG A 7 15.14 4.77 2.83
CA ARG A 7 16.54 5.12 2.52
C ARG A 7 17.10 4.39 1.31
N TYR A 8 16.74 3.11 1.13
CA TYR A 8 17.14 2.35 -0.05
C TYR A 8 16.56 2.99 -1.32
N LEU A 9 15.27 3.34 -1.33
CA LEU A 9 14.63 3.98 -2.47
C LEU A 9 15.23 5.37 -2.76
N ASP A 10 15.47 6.18 -1.74
CA ASP A 10 16.14 7.48 -1.87
C ASP A 10 17.52 7.36 -2.52
N ALA A 11 18.29 6.32 -2.18
CA ALA A 11 19.64 6.12 -2.68
C ALA A 11 19.70 5.47 -4.07
N GLN A 12 18.81 4.53 -4.36
CA GLN A 12 18.92 3.67 -5.55
C GLN A 12 17.90 4.00 -6.64
N CYS A 13 16.84 4.73 -6.33
CA CYS A 13 15.75 4.93 -7.25
C CYS A 13 15.76 6.34 -7.86
N LYS A 14 16.62 6.55 -8.87
CA LYS A 14 16.61 7.79 -9.64
C LYS A 14 15.29 7.91 -10.43
N GLY A 15 14.54 8.99 -10.20
CA GLY A 15 13.23 9.24 -10.83
C GLY A 15 12.05 8.53 -10.16
N CYS A 16 12.24 7.97 -8.98
CA CYS A 16 11.16 7.46 -8.12
C CYS A 16 10.56 8.58 -7.27
N ASP A 17 9.92 9.52 -7.90
CA ASP A 17 9.31 10.69 -7.26
C ASP A 17 7.84 10.48 -6.82
N LYS A 18 7.25 9.31 -7.15
CA LYS A 18 5.85 9.03 -6.87
C LYS A 18 5.67 8.11 -5.66
N PRO A 19 4.66 8.36 -4.81
CA PRO A 19 4.35 7.52 -3.65
C PRO A 19 4.04 6.05 -4.01
N THR A 20 3.58 5.80 -5.24
CA THR A 20 3.26 4.46 -5.74
C THR A 20 4.47 3.54 -5.92
N GLN A 21 5.69 4.03 -5.78
CA GLN A 21 6.90 3.20 -5.87
C GLN A 21 7.04 2.21 -4.69
N ALA A 22 6.45 2.52 -3.54
CA ALA A 22 6.37 1.63 -2.41
C ALA A 22 4.94 1.64 -1.85
N LEU A 23 4.30 0.49 -1.84
CA LEU A 23 2.94 0.32 -1.35
C LEU A 23 2.92 -0.59 -0.13
N GLU A 24 2.25 -0.16 0.92
CA GLU A 24 1.94 -0.94 2.10
C GLU A 24 0.45 -1.30 2.11
N ILE A 25 0.16 -2.58 2.31
CA ILE A 25 -1.22 -3.03 2.49
C ILE A 25 -1.53 -2.97 3.98
N ASP A 26 -1.92 -1.79 4.40
CA ASP A 26 -2.29 -1.46 5.79
C ASP A 26 -3.04 -0.11 5.77
N ASP A 27 -3.64 0.29 6.90
CA ASP A 27 -4.27 1.61 7.08
C ASP A 27 -3.27 2.70 7.49
N VAL A 28 -2.09 2.32 7.98
CA VAL A 28 -1.03 3.22 8.44
C VAL A 28 0.30 2.91 7.77
N LEU A 29 0.94 3.95 7.21
CA LEU A 29 2.28 3.80 6.63
C LEU A 29 3.34 3.57 7.70
N SER A 30 3.99 2.39 7.64
CA SER A 30 5.08 2.05 8.56
C SER A 30 6.30 2.94 8.35
N LEU A 31 7.10 3.07 9.42
CA LEU A 31 8.37 3.79 9.33
C LEU A 31 9.31 3.16 8.30
N ALA A 32 9.21 1.84 8.06
CA ALA A 32 10.06 1.13 7.11
C ALA A 32 10.07 1.77 5.72
N LEU A 33 8.90 2.27 5.26
CA LEU A 33 8.69 2.84 3.92
C LEU A 33 8.87 4.37 3.85
N LYS A 34 9.26 5.03 4.94
CA LYS A 34 9.50 6.48 4.98
C LYS A 34 10.95 6.80 4.66
N GLY A 35 11.19 7.43 3.51
CA GLY A 35 12.46 8.06 3.16
C GLY A 35 12.47 9.56 3.45
N ASP A 36 13.56 10.23 3.13
CA ASP A 36 13.65 11.68 3.17
C ASP A 36 12.94 12.33 1.99
N HIS A 37 13.08 11.73 0.81
CA HIS A 37 12.50 12.19 -0.45
C HIS A 37 11.31 11.31 -0.88
N ILE A 38 11.48 9.99 -0.84
CA ILE A 38 10.46 9.04 -1.24
C ILE A 38 9.72 8.55 0.01
N LYS A 39 8.40 8.71 -0.02
CA LYS A 39 7.50 8.15 0.99
C LYS A 39 6.57 7.18 0.28
N GLY A 40 6.44 5.98 0.83
CA GLY A 40 5.46 5.02 0.36
C GLY A 40 4.03 5.50 0.60
N LEU A 41 3.08 4.74 0.10
CA LEU A 41 1.66 4.94 0.33
C LEU A 41 1.08 3.70 1.01
N ALA A 42 0.34 3.90 2.10
CA ALA A 42 -0.45 2.85 2.72
C ALA A 42 -1.86 2.82 2.14
N LEU A 43 -2.38 1.63 1.91
CA LEU A 43 -3.76 1.41 1.50
C LEU A 43 -4.23 0.01 1.94
N GLU A 44 -5.36 -0.08 2.57
CA GLU A 44 -5.98 -1.36 2.91
C GLU A 44 -6.71 -1.97 1.70
N ASP A 45 -7.44 -1.12 0.97
CA ASP A 45 -8.22 -1.50 -0.21
C ASP A 45 -8.18 -0.37 -1.26
N PRO A 46 -7.80 -0.66 -2.52
CA PRO A 46 -7.75 0.33 -3.59
C PRO A 46 -9.07 1.06 -3.83
N ARG A 47 -10.22 0.37 -3.69
CA ARG A 47 -11.55 0.98 -3.86
C ARG A 47 -11.86 1.94 -2.72
N ARG A 48 -11.56 1.56 -1.48
CA ARG A 48 -11.78 2.40 -0.31
C ARG A 48 -10.97 3.69 -0.41
N LEU A 49 -9.67 3.56 -0.73
CA LEU A 49 -8.80 4.72 -0.93
C LEU A 49 -9.33 5.64 -2.05
N TYR A 50 -9.74 5.06 -3.18
CA TYR A 50 -10.33 5.81 -4.28
C TYR A 50 -11.62 6.54 -3.86
N ASN A 51 -12.57 5.86 -3.23
CA ASN A 51 -13.85 6.46 -2.82
C ASN A 51 -13.61 7.62 -1.86
N THR A 52 -12.75 7.45 -0.84
CA THR A 52 -12.38 8.52 0.08
C THR A 52 -11.75 9.71 -0.66
N SER A 53 -10.88 9.45 -1.63
CA SER A 53 -10.25 10.51 -2.43
C SER A 53 -11.23 11.29 -3.31
N GLN A 54 -12.39 10.72 -3.63
CA GLN A 54 -13.43 11.37 -4.44
C GLN A 54 -14.41 12.22 -3.62
N GLU A 55 -14.34 12.17 -2.29
CA GLU A 55 -15.22 12.96 -1.44
C GLU A 55 -15.09 14.47 -1.74
N LYS A 56 -16.24 15.13 -1.78
CA LYS A 56 -16.35 16.56 -2.15
C LYS A 56 -15.45 17.45 -1.30
N TYR A 57 -15.35 17.13 -0.01
CA TYR A 57 -14.52 17.87 0.94
C TYR A 57 -13.04 17.94 0.52
N PHE A 58 -12.44 16.84 0.13
CA PHE A 58 -11.04 16.82 -0.31
C PHE A 58 -10.82 17.60 -1.60
N LYS A 59 -11.76 17.50 -2.55
CA LYS A 59 -11.67 18.23 -3.82
C LYS A 59 -11.82 19.74 -3.62
N GLU A 60 -12.72 20.16 -2.74
CA GLU A 60 -12.92 21.58 -2.42
C GLU A 60 -11.70 22.19 -1.72
N ILE A 61 -11.12 21.49 -0.74
CA ILE A 61 -9.88 21.93 -0.09
C ILE A 61 -8.76 22.13 -1.11
N LEU A 62 -8.52 21.17 -2.00
CA LEU A 62 -7.49 21.31 -3.03
C LEU A 62 -7.77 22.43 -4.02
N ALA A 63 -9.05 22.67 -4.37
CA ALA A 63 -9.43 23.70 -5.31
C ALA A 63 -9.22 25.11 -4.73
N GLN A 64 -9.52 25.30 -3.43
CA GLN A 64 -9.40 26.60 -2.76
C GLN A 64 -7.95 27.05 -2.57
N HIS A 65 -7.00 26.10 -2.46
CA HIS A 65 -5.62 26.39 -2.07
C HIS A 65 -4.61 26.37 -3.23
N LYS A 66 -5.07 26.32 -4.46
CA LYS A 66 -4.16 26.33 -5.64
C LYS A 66 -3.41 27.65 -5.85
N ASN A 67 -3.85 28.74 -5.25
CA ASN A 67 -3.39 30.09 -5.56
C ASN A 67 -2.79 30.87 -4.39
N ASP A 68 -2.77 30.31 -3.19
CA ASP A 68 -2.30 31.03 -2.01
C ASP A 68 -0.89 30.56 -1.63
N ALA A 69 0.03 31.49 -1.43
CA ALA A 69 1.35 31.20 -0.85
C ALA A 69 1.18 30.92 0.66
N HIS A 70 1.42 29.69 1.06
CA HIS A 70 1.32 29.26 2.46
C HIS A 70 2.68 29.05 3.09
N GLU A 71 2.70 28.96 4.41
CA GLU A 71 3.89 28.49 5.15
C GLU A 71 4.23 27.06 4.71
N GLN A 72 5.53 26.75 4.64
CA GLN A 72 6.06 25.45 4.15
C GLN A 72 5.34 24.19 4.68
N PRO A 73 4.95 24.10 5.98
CA PRO A 73 4.22 22.94 6.47
C PRO A 73 2.85 22.76 5.82
N VAL A 74 2.17 23.85 5.49
CA VAL A 74 0.82 23.85 4.87
C VAL A 74 0.92 23.40 3.42
N ASP A 75 1.86 23.99 2.66
CA ASP A 75 2.13 23.57 1.27
C ASP A 75 2.46 22.09 1.17
N TYR A 76 3.23 21.57 2.13
CA TYR A 76 3.56 20.15 2.21
C TYR A 76 2.31 19.27 2.38
N LEU A 77 1.36 19.67 3.24
CA LEU A 77 0.11 18.93 3.44
C LEU A 77 -0.74 18.88 2.16
N TYR A 78 -0.88 20.03 1.47
CA TYR A 78 -1.63 20.10 0.21
C TYR A 78 -1.01 19.26 -0.89
N LYS A 79 0.30 19.34 -1.05
CA LYS A 79 1.04 18.52 -2.01
C LYS A 79 0.85 17.03 -1.72
N THR A 80 1.01 16.63 -0.46
CA THR A 80 0.82 15.23 -0.05
C THR A 80 -0.61 14.75 -0.33
N MET A 81 -1.62 15.59 -0.06
CA MET A 81 -3.03 15.25 -0.33
C MET A 81 -3.30 15.13 -1.84
N ALA A 82 -2.78 16.04 -2.66
CA ALA A 82 -2.92 15.98 -4.12
C ALA A 82 -2.26 14.74 -4.72
N GLU A 83 -1.06 14.39 -4.26
CA GLU A 83 -0.34 13.18 -4.65
C GLU A 83 -1.08 11.91 -4.22
N THR A 84 -1.67 11.91 -3.03
CA THR A 84 -2.48 10.79 -2.53
C THR A 84 -3.73 10.57 -3.39
N ILE A 85 -4.45 11.62 -3.74
CA ILE A 85 -5.65 11.54 -4.59
C ILE A 85 -5.29 11.04 -6.00
N SER A 86 -4.23 11.58 -6.59
CA SER A 86 -3.74 11.14 -7.90
C SER A 86 -3.30 9.67 -7.88
N SER A 87 -2.61 9.26 -6.81
CA SER A 87 -2.17 7.87 -6.62
C SER A 87 -3.35 6.92 -6.41
N ALA A 88 -4.37 7.34 -5.67
CA ALA A 88 -5.59 6.56 -5.43
C ALA A 88 -6.34 6.24 -6.73
N ASP A 89 -6.51 7.25 -7.60
CA ASP A 89 -7.15 7.06 -8.91
C ASP A 89 -6.35 6.08 -9.79
N TYR A 90 -5.04 6.26 -9.85
CA TYR A 90 -4.14 5.39 -10.61
C TYR A 90 -4.19 3.94 -10.10
N ILE A 91 -3.99 3.72 -8.79
CA ILE A 91 -3.99 2.38 -8.19
C ILE A 91 -5.34 1.69 -8.40
N PHE A 92 -6.45 2.41 -8.20
CA PHE A 92 -7.78 1.85 -8.36
C PHE A 92 -8.09 1.44 -9.81
N LYS A 93 -7.73 2.26 -10.78
CA LYS A 93 -7.88 1.93 -12.20
C LYS A 93 -7.04 0.70 -12.57
N GLN A 94 -5.81 0.67 -12.13
CA GLN A 94 -4.91 -0.46 -12.39
C GLN A 94 -5.38 -1.74 -11.72
N SER A 95 -5.79 -1.70 -10.45
CA SER A 95 -6.24 -2.89 -9.71
C SER A 95 -7.43 -3.63 -10.35
N LYS A 96 -8.17 -2.96 -11.24
CA LYS A 96 -9.30 -3.55 -11.97
C LYS A 96 -8.93 -4.18 -13.30
N GLN A 97 -7.77 -3.90 -13.84
CA GLN A 97 -7.41 -4.36 -15.18
C GLN A 97 -7.14 -5.87 -15.23
N ARG A 98 -6.45 -6.39 -14.23
CA ARG A 98 -6.07 -7.81 -14.14
C ARG A 98 -6.28 -8.33 -12.72
N PRO A 99 -7.53 -8.55 -12.29
CA PRO A 99 -7.80 -9.06 -10.95
C PRO A 99 -7.31 -10.49 -10.80
N SER A 100 -6.79 -10.83 -9.63
CA SER A 100 -6.47 -12.20 -9.27
C SER A 100 -7.73 -13.07 -9.27
N SER A 101 -7.66 -14.22 -9.92
CA SER A 101 -8.70 -15.26 -9.93
C SER A 101 -8.46 -16.39 -8.93
N GLU A 102 -7.29 -16.42 -8.27
CA GLU A 102 -6.94 -17.48 -7.32
C GLU A 102 -7.72 -17.33 -6.00
N THR A 103 -7.91 -18.44 -5.32
CA THR A 103 -8.57 -18.48 -4.01
C THR A 103 -7.55 -18.27 -2.91
N TYR A 104 -7.72 -17.22 -2.14
CA TYR A 104 -6.91 -16.88 -0.96
C TYR A 104 -7.69 -17.13 0.34
N PRO A 105 -7.00 -17.36 1.46
CA PRO A 105 -7.63 -17.36 2.78
C PRO A 105 -8.42 -16.07 3.03
N ASN A 106 -9.52 -16.19 3.77
CA ASN A 106 -10.33 -15.02 4.16
C ASN A 106 -9.77 -14.34 5.42
N SER A 107 -8.44 -14.13 5.44
CA SER A 107 -7.71 -13.35 6.45
C SER A 107 -7.26 -12.03 5.85
N ASP A 108 -6.81 -11.11 6.70
CA ASP A 108 -6.29 -9.83 6.24
C ASP A 108 -5.01 -10.03 5.42
N LEU A 109 -4.13 -10.95 5.83
CA LEU A 109 -2.95 -11.34 5.05
C LEU A 109 -3.34 -11.90 3.69
N GLY A 110 -4.30 -12.84 3.63
CA GLY A 110 -4.75 -13.45 2.38
C GLY A 110 -5.35 -12.41 1.42
N LYS A 111 -6.23 -11.54 1.92
CA LYS A 111 -6.83 -10.44 1.14
C LYS A 111 -5.77 -9.46 0.64
N GLY A 112 -4.84 -9.08 1.51
CA GLY A 112 -3.75 -8.17 1.16
C GLY A 112 -2.83 -8.73 0.09
N LEU A 113 -2.43 -10.00 0.20
CA LEU A 113 -1.63 -10.67 -0.84
C LEU A 113 -2.38 -10.80 -2.16
N LYS A 114 -3.70 -11.04 -2.13
CA LYS A 114 -4.54 -11.02 -3.34
C LYS A 114 -4.54 -9.63 -4.00
N THR A 115 -4.64 -8.58 -3.21
CA THR A 115 -4.54 -7.19 -3.71
C THR A 115 -3.18 -6.94 -4.35
N ILE A 116 -2.09 -7.34 -3.69
CA ILE A 116 -0.73 -7.22 -4.24
C ILE A 116 -0.60 -7.98 -5.56
N ALA A 117 -1.09 -9.22 -5.65
CA ALA A 117 -1.06 -10.01 -6.89
C ALA A 117 -1.77 -9.27 -8.05
N SER A 118 -2.96 -8.75 -7.80
CA SER A 118 -3.72 -7.98 -8.81
C SER A 118 -2.97 -6.73 -9.28
N LEU A 119 -2.28 -6.04 -8.37
CA LEU A 119 -1.47 -4.87 -8.72
C LEU A 119 -0.22 -5.26 -9.54
N ILE A 120 0.43 -6.38 -9.20
CA ILE A 120 1.56 -6.91 -9.97
C ILE A 120 1.12 -7.29 -11.39
N PHE A 121 0.01 -8.01 -11.53
CA PHE A 121 -0.51 -8.40 -12.86
C PHE A 121 -0.91 -7.20 -13.73
N SER A 122 -1.27 -6.10 -13.10
CA SER A 122 -1.61 -4.86 -13.79
C SER A 122 -0.39 -4.00 -14.14
N GLU A 123 0.82 -4.52 -13.92
CA GLU A 123 2.09 -3.89 -14.27
C GLU A 123 2.24 -2.45 -13.72
N ILE A 124 1.68 -2.22 -12.53
CA ILE A 124 1.84 -0.92 -11.87
C ILE A 124 3.32 -0.70 -11.52
N ASN A 125 3.76 0.55 -11.56
CA ASN A 125 5.17 0.93 -11.39
C ASN A 125 5.71 0.79 -9.96
N THR A 126 5.09 -0.04 -9.11
CA THR A 126 5.51 -0.28 -7.73
C THR A 126 6.72 -1.21 -7.69
N LYS A 127 7.75 -0.81 -6.96
CA LYS A 127 8.98 -1.59 -6.77
C LYS A 127 8.98 -2.41 -5.49
N VAL A 128 8.30 -1.92 -4.47
CA VAL A 128 8.24 -2.58 -3.17
C VAL A 128 6.79 -2.65 -2.72
N TYR A 129 6.33 -3.86 -2.43
CA TYR A 129 5.10 -4.13 -1.71
C TYR A 129 5.44 -4.57 -0.30
N TYR A 130 4.76 -4.03 0.67
CA TYR A 130 4.93 -4.35 2.07
C TYR A 130 3.59 -4.77 2.67
N ILE A 131 3.60 -5.87 3.41
CA ILE A 131 2.46 -6.34 4.18
C ILE A 131 2.98 -6.97 5.47
N SER A 132 2.28 -6.76 6.57
CA SER A 132 2.66 -7.30 7.87
C SER A 132 1.65 -8.34 8.36
N LEU A 133 2.14 -9.30 9.12
CA LEU A 133 1.33 -10.22 9.89
C LEU A 133 1.75 -10.09 11.35
N GLY A 134 0.85 -9.55 12.17
CA GLY A 134 1.07 -9.32 13.60
C GLY A 134 0.59 -10.47 14.48
N SER A 135 0.41 -10.15 15.78
CA SER A 135 -0.18 -11.04 16.81
C SER A 135 0.67 -12.24 17.20
N PHE A 136 2.00 -12.20 16.98
CA PHE A 136 2.92 -13.25 17.44
C PHE A 136 3.30 -13.13 18.91
N ASP A 137 3.02 -12.03 19.56
CA ASP A 137 3.20 -11.84 21.01
C ASP A 137 2.06 -12.53 21.77
N THR A 138 2.19 -13.83 21.97
CA THR A 138 1.17 -14.70 22.53
C THR A 138 1.53 -15.08 23.96
N HIS A 139 0.75 -14.59 24.94
CA HIS A 139 0.95 -14.90 26.35
C HIS A 139 0.03 -16.01 26.88
N ILE A 140 -1.12 -16.22 26.22
CA ILE A 140 -2.13 -17.22 26.60
C ILE A 140 -2.48 -18.06 25.38
N ASN A 141 -2.67 -19.37 25.54
CA ASN A 141 -2.98 -20.32 24.46
C ASN A 141 -1.98 -20.24 23.27
N GLN A 142 -0.72 -20.06 23.59
CA GLN A 142 0.37 -19.78 22.64
C GLN A 142 0.41 -20.78 21.48
N GLU A 143 0.35 -22.09 21.78
CA GLU A 143 0.42 -23.14 20.76
C GLU A 143 -0.71 -23.00 19.72
N ALA A 144 -1.95 -22.86 20.18
CA ALA A 144 -3.11 -22.74 19.29
C ALA A 144 -3.07 -21.45 18.47
N GLN A 145 -2.64 -20.34 19.08
CA GLN A 145 -2.55 -19.06 18.39
C GLN A 145 -1.43 -19.07 17.35
N GLN A 146 -0.25 -19.54 17.69
CA GLN A 146 0.86 -19.64 16.75
C GLN A 146 0.54 -20.60 15.60
N LYS A 147 -0.06 -21.77 15.89
CA LYS A 147 -0.52 -22.69 14.86
C LYS A 147 -1.45 -21.99 13.85
N ARG A 148 -2.41 -21.21 14.33
CA ARG A 148 -3.33 -20.46 13.46
C ARG A 148 -2.58 -19.43 12.62
N LEU A 149 -1.66 -18.65 13.20
CA LEU A 149 -0.89 -17.63 12.50
C LEU A 149 0.02 -18.25 11.43
N PHE A 150 0.72 -19.33 11.76
CA PHE A 150 1.56 -20.03 10.79
C PHE A 150 0.75 -20.75 9.70
N THR A 151 -0.44 -21.24 10.01
CA THR A 151 -1.36 -21.79 8.99
C THR A 151 -1.80 -20.70 8.02
N ASP A 152 -2.24 -19.55 8.54
CA ASP A 152 -2.63 -18.41 7.70
C ASP A 152 -1.46 -17.91 6.84
N LEU A 153 -0.28 -17.75 7.43
CA LEU A 153 0.93 -17.38 6.68
C LEU A 153 1.23 -18.38 5.56
N ASN A 154 1.25 -19.67 5.88
CA ASN A 154 1.53 -20.73 4.90
C ASN A 154 0.52 -20.72 3.75
N ASP A 155 -0.76 -20.72 4.06
CA ASP A 155 -1.82 -20.83 3.05
C ASP A 155 -1.92 -19.58 2.20
N SER A 156 -1.75 -18.40 2.80
CA SER A 156 -1.75 -17.12 2.10
C SER A 156 -0.54 -16.98 1.16
N VAL A 157 0.67 -17.32 1.62
CA VAL A 157 1.88 -17.28 0.78
C VAL A 157 1.83 -18.34 -0.32
N LYS A 158 1.33 -19.54 -0.01
CA LYS A 158 1.15 -20.61 -1.01
C LYS A 158 0.20 -20.18 -2.13
N ALA A 159 -0.94 -19.58 -1.78
CA ALA A 159 -1.89 -19.04 -2.75
C ALA A 159 -1.24 -17.94 -3.61
N PHE A 160 -0.50 -17.03 -2.99
CA PHE A 160 0.19 -15.95 -3.69
C PHE A 160 1.24 -16.45 -4.69
N VAL A 161 2.09 -17.38 -4.28
CA VAL A 161 3.12 -17.96 -5.16
C VAL A 161 2.48 -18.74 -6.31
N LYS A 162 1.38 -19.49 -6.04
CA LYS A 162 0.62 -20.19 -7.09
C LYS A 162 0.05 -19.21 -8.09
N ASP A 163 -0.58 -18.14 -7.62
CA ASP A 163 -1.21 -17.09 -8.44
C ASP A 163 -0.18 -16.41 -9.36
N LEU A 164 0.97 -16.01 -8.80
CA LEU A 164 2.07 -15.43 -9.60
C LEU A 164 2.58 -16.38 -10.69
N LYS A 165 2.71 -17.69 -10.39
CA LYS A 165 3.17 -18.69 -11.37
C LYS A 165 2.15 -18.95 -12.47
N SER A 166 0.86 -18.81 -12.18
CA SER A 166 -0.22 -19.06 -13.15
C SER A 166 -0.45 -17.88 -14.09
N ASN A 167 0.03 -16.69 -13.74
CA ASN A 167 -0.19 -15.46 -14.49
C ASN A 167 1.10 -14.84 -15.07
N ASN A 168 2.22 -15.57 -15.00
CA ASN A 168 3.48 -15.20 -15.65
C ASN A 168 3.60 -15.78 -17.06
#